data_c02d0c68d631dcd93ec6a07a11d7a126
#
_entry.id   c02d0c68d631dcd93ec6a07a11d7a126
#
_cell.length_a   1.000
_cell.length_b   1.000
_cell.length_c   1.000
_cell.angle_alpha   90.00
_cell.angle_beta   90.00
_cell.angle_gamma   90.00
#
_symmetry.space_group_name_H-M   'P 1'
#
loop_
_entity.id
_entity.type
_entity.pdbx_description
1 polymer ?
#
loop_
_entity_poly.entity_id
_entity_poly.type
_entity_poly.pdbx_seq_one_letter_code
_entity_poly.pdbx_strand_id
1 'polypeptide(L)'
;MKIQKDTVVTLRYKVADATTSKLIEESHDPMVYLHGGYNNTFPKIEAALEGKETGFQATLHLAPADAFGERDESLLRTISKADFPPGVKVGGQLEGRNDQGEPQVFNVVKIKGAQVILDGNHPLAGKSLKFSLSVTGVRAATQEEIAHRHVHGEHGHHH
;
A
#
# COMPACT_ATOMS: atom_id res chain seq x y z
N MET A 1 4.73 -25.30 9.42
CA MET A 1 4.39 -24.34 10.49
C MET A 1 3.17 -23.54 10.07
N LYS A 2 2.27 -23.33 10.99
CA LYS A 2 1.07 -22.53 10.72
C LYS A 2 1.34 -21.07 10.95
N ILE A 3 0.66 -20.22 10.19
CA ILE A 3 0.72 -18.78 10.38
C ILE A 3 0.00 -18.42 11.65
N GLN A 4 0.72 -17.83 12.59
CA GLN A 4 0.17 -17.42 13.89
C GLN A 4 0.96 -16.21 14.37
N LYS A 5 0.58 -15.67 15.52
CA LYS A 5 1.31 -14.54 16.08
C LYS A 5 2.79 -14.85 16.20
N ASP A 6 3.61 -13.89 15.84
CA ASP A 6 5.06 -13.97 15.89
C ASP A 6 5.66 -14.99 14.92
N THR A 7 5.03 -15.13 13.76
CA THR A 7 5.64 -15.85 12.64
C THR A 7 5.94 -14.86 11.51
N VAL A 8 6.96 -15.19 10.72
CA VAL A 8 7.32 -14.43 9.53
C VAL A 8 6.76 -15.18 8.33
N VAL A 9 5.95 -14.49 7.55
CA VAL A 9 5.26 -15.06 6.39
C VAL A 9 5.87 -14.49 5.12
N THR A 10 6.23 -15.39 4.21
CA THR A 10 6.70 -15.02 2.88
C THR A 10 5.60 -15.39 1.88
N LEU A 11 5.21 -14.44 1.06
CA LEU A 11 4.14 -14.67 0.10
C LEU A 11 4.39 -13.91 -1.20
N ARG A 12 3.78 -14.41 -2.27
CA ARG A 12 3.70 -13.70 -3.54
C ARG A 12 2.30 -13.16 -3.70
N TYR A 13 2.18 -12.04 -4.37
CA TYR A 13 0.88 -11.40 -4.53
C TYR A 13 0.70 -10.75 -5.89
N LYS A 14 -0.57 -10.61 -6.27
CA LYS A 14 -1.00 -9.78 -7.39
C LYS A 14 -2.13 -8.90 -6.90
N VAL A 15 -2.12 -7.64 -7.32
CA VAL A 15 -3.16 -6.69 -6.97
C VAL A 15 -3.83 -6.23 -8.25
N ALA A 16 -5.15 -6.35 -8.30
CA ALA A 16 -5.93 -5.89 -9.42
C ALA A 16 -7.07 -5.00 -8.94
N ASP A 17 -7.56 -4.14 -9.82
CA ASP A 17 -8.76 -3.35 -9.55
C ASP A 17 -9.94 -4.32 -9.53
N ALA A 18 -10.67 -4.37 -8.41
CA ALA A 18 -11.78 -5.31 -8.27
C ALA A 18 -12.94 -5.01 -9.22
N THR A 19 -13.08 -3.76 -9.66
CA THR A 19 -14.16 -3.34 -10.56
C THR A 19 -13.85 -3.66 -12.02
N THR A 20 -12.62 -3.41 -12.46
CA THR A 20 -12.24 -3.58 -13.87
C THR A 20 -11.43 -4.85 -14.13
N SER A 21 -10.98 -5.53 -13.08
CA SER A 21 -10.08 -6.69 -13.14
C SER A 21 -8.70 -6.37 -13.76
N LYS A 22 -8.38 -5.09 -13.88
CA LYS A 22 -7.11 -4.68 -14.45
C LYS A 22 -6.00 -4.88 -13.44
N LEU A 23 -4.93 -5.56 -13.86
CA LEU A 23 -3.76 -5.79 -13.01
C LEU A 23 -3.09 -4.45 -12.68
N ILE A 24 -2.89 -4.20 -11.38
CA ILE A 24 -2.23 -2.99 -10.90
C ILE A 24 -0.77 -3.30 -10.58
N GLU A 25 -0.53 -4.39 -9.87
CA GLU A 25 0.82 -4.75 -9.44
C GLU A 25 0.96 -6.24 -9.29
N GLU A 26 2.13 -6.76 -9.61
CA GLU A 26 2.48 -8.16 -9.38
C GLU A 26 3.85 -8.17 -8.72
N SER A 27 4.00 -8.95 -7.65
CA SER A 27 5.26 -8.99 -6.93
C SER A 27 6.34 -9.68 -7.78
N HIS A 28 7.47 -9.00 -7.97
CA HIS A 28 8.65 -9.60 -8.57
C HIS A 28 9.38 -10.41 -7.52
N ASP A 29 9.53 -9.81 -6.34
CA ASP A 29 10.13 -10.46 -5.19
C ASP A 29 9.04 -10.80 -4.19
N PRO A 30 9.22 -11.87 -3.41
CA PRO A 30 8.24 -12.21 -2.38
C PRO A 30 8.11 -11.09 -1.36
N MET A 31 6.89 -10.87 -0.89
CA MET A 31 6.64 -9.99 0.23
C MET A 31 6.87 -10.79 1.51
N VAL A 32 7.53 -10.17 2.48
CA VAL A 32 7.79 -10.80 3.78
C VAL A 32 7.24 -9.89 4.87
N TYR A 33 6.44 -10.44 5.77
CA TYR A 33 5.89 -9.63 6.86
C TYR A 33 5.83 -10.40 8.18
N LEU A 34 5.80 -9.64 9.28
CA LEU A 34 5.65 -10.21 10.61
C LEU A 34 4.17 -10.27 10.94
N HIS A 35 3.67 -11.49 11.20
CA HIS A 35 2.26 -11.74 11.49
C HIS A 35 1.96 -11.59 12.98
N GLY A 36 0.86 -10.97 13.31
CA GLY A 36 0.43 -10.88 14.69
C GLY A 36 -0.06 -9.50 15.13
N GLY A 37 -0.54 -8.68 14.20
CA GLY A 37 -1.09 -7.38 14.56
C GLY A 37 -0.07 -6.27 14.64
N TYR A 38 1.07 -6.45 13.99
CA TYR A 38 2.13 -5.44 13.97
C TYR A 38 1.95 -4.40 12.85
N ASN A 39 0.83 -4.47 12.15
CA ASN A 39 0.50 -3.57 11.05
C ASN A 39 1.50 -3.61 9.89
N ASN A 40 2.10 -4.77 9.66
CA ASN A 40 3.00 -4.97 8.54
C ASN A 40 2.24 -5.15 7.23
N THR A 41 0.98 -5.55 7.31
CA THR A 41 0.11 -5.69 6.14
C THR A 41 -1.32 -5.36 6.54
N PHE A 42 -2.25 -5.36 5.57
CA PHE A 42 -3.65 -5.03 5.87
C PHE A 42 -4.26 -6.06 6.83
N PRO A 43 -5.05 -5.61 7.82
CA PRO A 43 -5.64 -6.53 8.80
C PRO A 43 -6.44 -7.68 8.18
N LYS A 44 -7.15 -7.44 7.09
CA LYS A 44 -7.92 -8.50 6.43
C LYS A 44 -7.04 -9.55 5.78
N ILE A 45 -5.85 -9.17 5.32
CA ILE A 45 -4.88 -10.12 4.79
C ILE A 45 -4.36 -11.00 5.92
N GLU A 46 -4.01 -10.40 7.07
CA GLU A 46 -3.58 -11.18 8.22
C GLU A 46 -4.67 -12.15 8.68
N ALA A 47 -5.91 -11.69 8.76
CA ALA A 47 -7.03 -12.54 9.19
C ALA A 47 -7.24 -13.72 8.24
N ALA A 48 -7.10 -13.49 6.94
CA ALA A 48 -7.27 -14.55 5.95
C ALA A 48 -6.17 -15.60 6.01
N LEU A 49 -4.97 -15.20 6.41
CA LEU A 49 -3.81 -16.09 6.46
C LEU A 49 -3.64 -16.78 7.82
N GLU A 50 -4.33 -16.31 8.85
CA GLU A 50 -4.21 -16.90 10.19
C GLU A 50 -4.51 -18.39 10.17
N GLY A 51 -3.60 -19.20 10.71
CA GLY A 51 -3.77 -20.64 10.78
C GLY A 51 -3.45 -21.40 9.50
N LYS A 52 -3.05 -20.73 8.45
CA LYS A 52 -2.72 -21.36 7.18
C LYS A 52 -1.25 -21.77 7.15
N GLU A 53 -0.89 -22.51 6.11
CA GLU A 53 0.46 -23.04 5.97
C GLU A 53 1.02 -22.73 4.60
N THR A 54 2.30 -23.00 4.42
CA THR A 54 2.96 -22.89 3.11
C THR A 54 2.15 -23.64 2.05
N GLY A 55 1.96 -23.02 0.90
CA GLY A 55 1.17 -23.59 -0.18
C GLY A 55 -0.26 -23.06 -0.23
N PHE A 56 -0.70 -22.37 0.82
CA PHE A 56 -2.06 -21.79 0.83
C PHE A 56 -2.16 -20.68 -0.22
N GLN A 57 -3.26 -20.67 -0.94
CA GLN A 57 -3.56 -19.64 -1.93
C GLN A 57 -4.96 -19.10 -1.66
N ALA A 58 -5.11 -17.79 -1.85
CA ALA A 58 -6.40 -17.15 -1.65
C ALA A 58 -6.53 -15.92 -2.53
N THR A 59 -7.77 -15.57 -2.84
CA THR A 59 -8.09 -14.31 -3.50
C THR A 59 -9.01 -13.55 -2.56
N LEU A 60 -8.60 -12.32 -2.23
CA LEU A 60 -9.34 -11.47 -1.31
C LEU A 60 -9.81 -10.22 -2.02
N HIS A 61 -11.04 -9.80 -1.72
CA HIS A 61 -11.57 -8.53 -2.19
C HIS A 61 -11.58 -7.57 -1.01
N LEU A 62 -10.86 -6.47 -1.13
CA LEU A 62 -10.78 -5.46 -0.07
C LEU A 62 -11.51 -4.20 -0.52
N ALA A 63 -12.46 -3.75 0.32
CA ALA A 63 -13.10 -2.45 0.12
C ALA A 63 -12.05 -1.35 0.37
N PRO A 64 -12.27 -0.12 -0.13
CA PRO A 64 -11.31 0.96 0.10
C PRO A 64 -10.93 1.14 1.57
N ALA A 65 -11.88 1.07 2.48
CA ALA A 65 -11.61 1.23 3.92
C ALA A 65 -10.70 0.14 4.49
N ASP A 66 -10.63 -1.02 3.86
CA ASP A 66 -9.79 -2.14 4.29
C ASP A 66 -8.44 -2.19 3.55
N ALA A 67 -8.24 -1.29 2.61
CA ALA A 67 -7.02 -1.22 1.79
C ALA A 67 -6.35 0.14 1.97
N PHE A 68 -6.33 0.97 0.94
CA PHE A 68 -5.64 2.26 0.98
C PHE A 68 -6.54 3.41 1.47
N GLY A 69 -7.73 3.10 1.91
CA GLY A 69 -8.66 4.08 2.45
C GLY A 69 -9.54 4.71 1.40
N GLU A 70 -10.54 5.45 1.86
CA GLU A 70 -11.42 6.20 1.00
C GLU A 70 -10.70 7.44 0.47
N ARG A 71 -11.18 7.98 -0.63
CA ARG A 71 -10.66 9.26 -1.11
C ARG A 71 -11.07 10.38 -0.16
N ASP A 72 -10.13 11.24 0.15
CA ASP A 72 -10.39 12.39 1.02
C ASP A 72 -10.41 13.64 0.13
N GLU A 73 -11.58 14.21 -0.05
CA GLU A 73 -11.75 15.40 -0.88
C GLU A 73 -10.99 16.62 -0.32
N SER A 74 -10.70 16.62 0.97
CA SER A 74 -9.91 17.68 1.57
C SER A 74 -8.46 17.71 1.10
N LEU A 75 -7.99 16.62 0.48
CA LEU A 75 -6.65 16.55 -0.09
C LEU A 75 -6.57 17.07 -1.52
N LEU A 76 -7.70 17.47 -2.08
CA LEU A 76 -7.70 18.17 -3.37
C LEU A 76 -7.35 19.64 -3.17
N ARG A 77 -6.48 20.16 -4.02
CA ARG A 77 -6.03 21.54 -3.96
C ARG A 77 -6.13 22.16 -5.34
N THR A 78 -6.53 23.43 -5.37
CA THR A 78 -6.51 24.22 -6.60
C THR A 78 -5.54 25.36 -6.36
N ILE A 79 -4.52 25.49 -7.18
CA ILE A 79 -3.56 26.58 -7.06
C ILE A 79 -3.41 27.29 -8.39
N SER A 80 -2.86 28.50 -8.33
CA SER A 80 -2.62 29.30 -9.53
C SER A 80 -1.47 28.70 -10.35
N LYS A 81 -1.64 28.65 -11.66
CA LYS A 81 -0.58 28.18 -12.56
C LYS A 81 0.70 29.00 -12.40
N ALA A 82 0.57 30.26 -12.01
CA ALA A 82 1.70 31.14 -11.78
C ALA A 82 2.59 30.67 -10.61
N ASP A 83 2.03 29.91 -9.66
CA ASP A 83 2.76 29.41 -8.51
C ASP A 83 3.41 28.05 -8.78
N PHE A 84 3.35 27.58 -10.02
CA PHE A 84 3.91 26.30 -10.38
C PHE A 84 5.29 26.41 -10.99
N PRO A 85 6.16 25.42 -10.75
CA PRO A 85 7.40 25.33 -11.51
C PRO A 85 7.12 25.13 -12.99
N PRO A 86 7.92 25.68 -13.89
CA PRO A 86 7.77 25.44 -15.32
C PRO A 86 7.91 23.93 -15.63
N GLY A 87 7.17 23.48 -16.64
CA GLY A 87 7.28 22.09 -17.09
C GLY A 87 6.39 21.09 -16.39
N VAL A 88 5.59 21.55 -15.43
CA VAL A 88 4.63 20.66 -14.76
C VAL A 88 3.48 20.33 -15.69
N LYS A 89 3.13 19.05 -15.79
CA LYS A 89 2.04 18.60 -16.65
C LYS A 89 1.11 17.64 -15.91
N VAL A 90 -0.06 17.40 -16.47
CA VAL A 90 -1.01 16.41 -15.97
C VAL A 90 -0.31 15.05 -15.88
N GLY A 91 -0.48 14.37 -14.75
CA GLY A 91 0.19 13.12 -14.48
C GLY A 91 1.51 13.27 -13.73
N GLY A 92 2.03 14.49 -13.62
CA GLY A 92 3.25 14.75 -12.86
C GLY A 92 2.99 14.79 -11.37
N GLN A 93 4.05 14.86 -10.59
CA GLN A 93 3.99 14.95 -9.14
C GLN A 93 4.67 16.21 -8.65
N LEU A 94 4.19 16.72 -7.53
CA LEU A 94 4.69 17.93 -6.93
C LEU A 94 4.71 17.77 -5.42
N GLU A 95 5.79 18.19 -4.78
CA GLU A 95 5.87 18.21 -3.34
C GLU A 95 5.24 19.47 -2.79
N GLY A 96 4.41 19.31 -1.78
CA GLY A 96 3.78 20.42 -1.09
C GLY A 96 3.64 20.08 0.38
N ARG A 97 2.75 20.78 1.07
CA ARG A 97 2.48 20.55 2.47
C ARG A 97 0.99 20.37 2.68
N ASN A 98 0.63 19.48 3.61
CA ASN A 98 -0.78 19.33 3.99
C ASN A 98 -1.19 20.41 4.98
N ASP A 99 -2.42 20.33 5.50
CA ASP A 99 -2.96 21.33 6.41
C ASP A 99 -2.23 21.39 7.76
N GLN A 100 -1.49 20.34 8.11
CA GLN A 100 -0.69 20.29 9.31
C GLN A 100 0.74 20.76 9.08
N GLY A 101 1.07 21.22 7.88
CA GLY A 101 2.41 21.66 7.54
C GLY A 101 3.40 20.54 7.23
N GLU A 102 2.94 19.31 7.15
CA GLU A 102 3.81 18.16 6.87
C GLU A 102 4.02 18.00 5.38
N PRO A 103 5.21 17.53 4.95
CA PRO A 103 5.47 17.30 3.53
C PRO A 103 4.49 16.29 2.96
N GLN A 104 4.00 16.55 1.76
CA GLN A 104 3.09 15.65 1.07
C GLN A 104 3.28 15.76 -0.43
N VAL A 105 3.20 14.60 -1.11
CA VAL A 105 3.27 14.55 -2.57
C VAL A 105 1.86 14.67 -3.13
N PHE A 106 1.69 15.57 -4.10
CA PHE A 106 0.43 15.76 -4.80
C PHE A 106 0.62 15.35 -6.25
N ASN A 107 -0.43 14.72 -6.81
CA ASN A 107 -0.46 14.41 -8.22
C ASN A 107 -1.18 15.53 -8.96
N VAL A 108 -0.66 15.93 -10.12
CA VAL A 108 -1.30 16.92 -10.96
C VAL A 108 -2.40 16.22 -11.75
N VAL A 109 -3.66 16.50 -11.40
CA VAL A 109 -4.82 15.83 -11.98
C VAL A 109 -5.30 16.56 -13.23
N LYS A 110 -5.30 17.88 -13.21
CA LYS A 110 -5.87 18.66 -14.27
C LYS A 110 -5.28 20.07 -14.30
N ILE A 111 -5.06 20.59 -15.49
CA ILE A 111 -4.68 21.99 -15.69
C ILE A 111 -5.83 22.63 -16.45
N LYS A 112 -6.44 23.66 -15.86
CA LYS A 112 -7.60 24.31 -16.44
C LYS A 112 -7.36 25.82 -16.48
N GLY A 113 -6.95 26.31 -17.64
CA GLY A 113 -6.64 27.73 -17.77
C GLY A 113 -5.50 28.14 -16.87
N ALA A 114 -5.74 29.08 -15.98
CA ALA A 114 -4.76 29.57 -15.03
C ALA A 114 -4.75 28.80 -13.72
N GLN A 115 -5.52 27.72 -13.61
CA GLN A 115 -5.63 26.93 -12.39
C GLN A 115 -5.10 25.53 -12.58
N VAL A 116 -4.51 24.96 -11.53
CA VAL A 116 -4.02 23.60 -11.52
C VAL A 116 -4.65 22.89 -10.34
N ILE A 117 -5.19 21.70 -10.60
CA ILE A 117 -5.83 20.87 -9.58
C ILE A 117 -4.88 19.78 -9.17
N LEU A 118 -4.63 19.71 -7.86
CA LEU A 118 -3.72 18.72 -7.25
C LEU A 118 -4.52 17.76 -6.38
N ASP A 119 -4.06 16.52 -6.32
CA ASP A 119 -4.68 15.48 -5.52
C ASP A 119 -3.62 14.85 -4.63
N GLY A 120 -3.78 14.95 -3.32
CA GLY A 120 -2.86 14.36 -2.35
C GLY A 120 -3.26 12.96 -1.90
N ASN A 121 -4.32 12.39 -2.46
CA ASN A 121 -4.73 11.03 -2.13
C ASN A 121 -3.74 10.00 -2.68
N HIS A 122 -3.65 8.86 -1.98
CA HIS A 122 -2.91 7.72 -2.51
C HIS A 122 -3.54 7.33 -3.87
N PRO A 123 -2.72 6.93 -4.86
CA PRO A 123 -3.27 6.57 -6.18
C PRO A 123 -4.34 5.48 -6.14
N LEU A 124 -4.31 4.61 -5.14
CA LEU A 124 -5.28 3.53 -5.00
C LEU A 124 -6.38 3.84 -4.00
N ALA A 125 -6.40 5.03 -3.41
CA ALA A 125 -7.47 5.43 -2.49
C ALA A 125 -8.81 5.44 -3.22
N GLY A 126 -9.86 4.99 -2.54
CA GLY A 126 -11.19 4.91 -3.11
C GLY A 126 -11.42 3.72 -4.04
N LYS A 127 -10.42 2.85 -4.20
CA LYS A 127 -10.53 1.69 -5.07
C LYS A 127 -10.74 0.42 -4.26
N SER A 128 -11.68 -0.42 -4.73
CA SER A 128 -11.78 -1.79 -4.22
C SER A 128 -10.72 -2.61 -4.93
N LEU A 129 -10.00 -3.42 -4.18
CA LEU A 129 -8.87 -4.16 -4.70
C LEU A 129 -9.06 -5.66 -4.57
N LYS A 130 -8.50 -6.39 -5.53
CA LYS A 130 -8.49 -7.85 -5.53
C LYS A 130 -7.05 -8.30 -5.34
N PHE A 131 -6.78 -8.95 -4.21
CA PHE A 131 -5.46 -9.48 -3.90
C PHE A 131 -5.46 -10.98 -4.12
N SER A 132 -4.53 -11.45 -4.95
CA SER A 132 -4.29 -12.89 -5.13
C SER A 132 -3.01 -13.20 -4.37
N LEU A 133 -3.11 -14.09 -3.37
CA LEU A 133 -2.01 -14.37 -2.45
C LEU A 133 -1.58 -15.84 -2.56
N SER A 134 -0.29 -16.08 -2.44
CA SER A 134 0.27 -17.43 -2.42
C SER A 134 1.37 -17.47 -1.36
N VAL A 135 1.15 -18.27 -0.31
CA VAL A 135 2.11 -18.40 0.79
C VAL A 135 3.25 -19.32 0.36
N THR A 136 4.47 -18.80 0.35
CA THR A 136 5.64 -19.56 -0.06
C THR A 136 6.51 -19.99 1.11
N GLY A 137 6.34 -19.40 2.29
CA GLY A 137 7.10 -19.80 3.46
C GLY A 137 6.55 -19.24 4.75
N VAL A 138 6.74 -19.96 5.83
CA VAL A 138 6.38 -19.52 7.18
C VAL A 138 7.49 -19.96 8.11
N ARG A 139 7.97 -19.04 8.95
CA ARG A 139 8.98 -19.38 9.97
C ARG A 139 8.68 -18.64 11.26
N ALA A 140 9.25 -19.12 12.35
CA ALA A 140 9.14 -18.41 13.61
C ALA A 140 9.92 -17.10 13.52
N ALA A 141 9.38 -16.04 14.13
CA ALA A 141 10.08 -14.77 14.21
C ALA A 141 11.18 -14.87 15.26
N THR A 142 12.25 -14.08 15.06
CA THR A 142 13.29 -13.95 16.08
C THR A 142 12.81 -12.94 17.12
N GLN A 143 13.43 -12.97 18.30
CA GLN A 143 13.10 -12.01 19.34
C GLN A 143 13.39 -10.57 18.90
N GLU A 144 14.45 -10.41 18.13
CA GLU A 144 14.81 -9.10 17.59
C GLU A 144 13.74 -8.58 16.63
N GLU A 145 13.23 -9.45 15.76
CA GLU A 145 12.14 -9.07 14.85
C GLU A 145 10.89 -8.67 15.62
N ILE A 146 10.55 -9.40 16.65
CA ILE A 146 9.39 -9.08 17.49
C ILE A 146 9.59 -7.74 18.20
N ALA A 147 10.77 -7.50 18.76
CA ALA A 147 11.07 -6.27 19.44
C ALA A 147 11.00 -5.05 18.53
N HIS A 148 11.44 -5.20 17.29
CA HIS A 148 11.41 -4.12 16.31
C HIS A 148 10.12 -4.06 15.51
N ARG A 149 9.25 -5.07 15.65
CA ARG A 149 7.96 -5.16 14.98
C ARG A 149 8.04 -5.19 13.46
N HIS A 150 9.15 -5.69 12.93
CA HIS A 150 9.30 -5.87 11.50
C HIS A 150 10.29 -6.99 11.21
N VAL A 151 10.28 -7.44 9.97
CA VAL A 151 11.08 -8.56 9.54
C VAL A 151 12.51 -8.15 9.29
N HIS A 152 13.44 -8.98 9.74
CA HIS A 152 14.83 -8.91 9.35
C HIS A 152 15.10 -10.02 8.35
N GLY A 153 15.92 -9.78 7.38
CA GLY A 153 16.26 -10.75 6.38
C GLY A 153 16.76 -10.06 5.14
N GLU A 154 16.82 -10.79 4.04
CA GLU A 154 17.35 -10.22 2.81
C GLU A 154 16.52 -9.06 2.26
N HIS A 155 15.26 -8.98 2.66
CA HIS A 155 14.42 -7.85 2.28
C HIS A 155 14.11 -6.96 3.46
N GLY A 156 14.63 -7.29 4.59
CA GLY A 156 14.49 -6.50 5.76
C GLY A 156 15.44 -5.35 5.69
N HIS A 157 15.63 -4.69 5.88
CA HIS A 157 16.50 -3.90 5.60
C HIS A 157 17.44 -3.54 6.21
N HIS A 158 17.84 -3.38 5.99
CA HIS A 158 19.00 -3.06 6.30
C HIS A 158 19.30 -1.77 6.20
N HIS A 159 19.68 -1.32 6.79
CA HIS A 159 19.87 -0.02 6.65
C HIS A 159 20.76 0.62 7.48
#